data_e922b09dc2e734a33993b1bc3da54dcb
#
_entry.id   e922b09dc2e734a33993b1bc3da54dcb
#
_cell.length_a   1.000
_cell.length_b   1.000
_cell.length_c   1.000
_cell.angle_alpha   90.00
_cell.angle_beta   90.00
_cell.angle_gamma   90.00
#
_symmetry.space_group_name_H-M   'P 1'
#
loop_
_entity.id
_entity.type
_entity.pdbx_description
1 polymer ?
#
loop_
_entity_poly.entity_id
_entity_poly.type
_entity_poly.pdbx_seq_one_letter_code
_entity_poly.pdbx_strand_id
1 'polypeptide(L)'
;EQQALGYNYRMSDIHGALGLSQLNKLDAFIQHRREKAAMYLTALRPLPIKLPSEETLATSAWHLFMIELSTHDRKAVFDALRSRGIGVNVHYIPIHIQPYYQNLGFQKGDFPYSEAFYKHAITLPLFPTMTASQQQHVIDTLIDVLQ
;
A
#
# COMPACT_ATOMS: atom_id res chain seq x y z
N GLU A 1 25.67 -22.00 20.97
CA GLU A 1 26.58 -20.92 21.40
C GLU A 1 26.07 -19.57 20.93
N GLN A 2 26.13 -18.58 21.82
CA GLN A 2 25.76 -17.21 21.47
C GLN A 2 26.88 -16.56 20.64
N GLN A 3 26.57 -16.12 19.42
CA GLN A 3 27.55 -15.50 18.52
C GLN A 3 27.52 -13.95 18.59
N ALA A 4 26.40 -13.37 19.03
CA ALA A 4 26.23 -11.92 19.17
C ALA A 4 25.18 -11.59 20.24
N LEU A 5 25.19 -10.35 20.72
CA LEU A 5 24.16 -9.86 21.63
C LEU A 5 22.85 -9.62 20.84
N GLY A 6 21.75 -10.11 21.38
CA GLY A 6 20.41 -9.87 20.86
C GLY A 6 19.53 -9.16 21.88
N TYR A 7 18.43 -8.59 21.43
CA TYR A 7 17.49 -7.85 22.27
C TYR A 7 16.50 -8.72 23.02
N ASN A 8 16.62 -10.06 22.90
CA ASN A 8 15.73 -11.03 23.56
C ASN A 8 14.23 -10.81 23.23
N TYR A 9 13.93 -10.47 21.98
CA TYR A 9 12.56 -10.26 21.49
C TYR A 9 11.79 -11.58 21.50
N ARG A 10 11.08 -11.84 22.59
CA ARG A 10 10.23 -13.03 22.74
C ARG A 10 8.76 -12.65 22.61
N MET A 11 8.03 -13.44 21.83
CA MET A 11 6.58 -13.34 21.78
C MET A 11 6.01 -13.79 23.14
N SER A 12 5.21 -12.96 23.78
CA SER A 12 4.51 -13.34 25.01
C SER A 12 3.31 -14.22 24.69
N ASP A 13 2.78 -14.92 25.71
CA ASP A 13 1.58 -15.76 25.58
C ASP A 13 0.36 -14.98 25.11
N ILE A 14 0.23 -13.70 25.51
CA ILE A 14 -0.83 -12.80 25.03
C ILE A 14 -0.70 -12.59 23.53
N HIS A 15 0.49 -12.31 23.02
CA HIS A 15 0.73 -12.17 21.58
C HIS A 15 0.46 -13.49 20.84
N GLY A 16 0.85 -14.63 21.44
CA GLY A 16 0.59 -15.96 20.89
C GLY A 16 -0.89 -16.26 20.78
N ALA A 17 -1.64 -16.01 21.83
CA ALA A 17 -3.10 -16.21 21.87
C ALA A 17 -3.83 -15.31 20.86
N LEU A 18 -3.44 -14.02 20.76
CA LEU A 18 -3.98 -13.10 19.79
C LEU A 18 -3.66 -13.55 18.35
N GLY A 19 -2.40 -13.93 18.09
CA GLY A 19 -1.96 -14.44 16.79
C GLY A 19 -2.76 -15.65 16.35
N LEU A 20 -2.94 -16.63 17.22
CA LEU A 20 -3.73 -17.83 16.95
C LEU A 20 -5.20 -17.47 16.63
N SER A 21 -5.79 -16.58 17.42
CA SER A 21 -7.15 -16.09 17.16
C SER A 21 -7.29 -15.40 15.80
N GLN A 22 -6.31 -14.60 15.38
CA GLN A 22 -6.33 -13.92 14.07
C GLN A 22 -6.06 -14.88 12.91
N LEU A 23 -5.21 -15.91 13.13
CA LEU A 23 -4.89 -16.91 12.10
C LEU A 23 -6.15 -17.65 11.61
N ASN A 24 -7.10 -17.92 12.49
CA ASN A 24 -8.39 -18.54 12.13
C ASN A 24 -9.23 -17.70 11.14
N LYS A 25 -8.91 -16.40 10.96
CA LYS A 25 -9.61 -15.49 10.04
C LYS A 25 -8.83 -15.21 8.78
N LEU A 26 -7.60 -15.72 8.67
CA LEU A 26 -6.64 -15.34 7.63
C LEU A 26 -7.18 -15.58 6.22
N ASP A 27 -7.70 -16.77 5.95
CA ASP A 27 -8.20 -17.15 4.63
C ASP A 27 -9.36 -16.26 4.17
N ALA A 28 -10.31 -15.99 5.07
CA ALA A 28 -11.42 -15.07 4.80
C ALA A 28 -10.91 -13.63 4.53
N PHE A 29 -9.95 -13.16 5.31
CA PHE A 29 -9.37 -11.82 5.10
C PHE A 29 -8.64 -11.71 3.76
N ILE A 30 -7.89 -12.73 3.36
CA ILE A 30 -7.20 -12.77 2.07
C ILE A 30 -8.22 -12.79 0.93
N GLN A 31 -9.25 -13.61 1.03
CA GLN A 31 -10.31 -13.69 0.03
C GLN A 31 -11.01 -12.35 -0.17
N HIS A 32 -11.45 -11.68 0.92
CA HIS A 32 -12.08 -10.37 0.85
C HIS A 32 -11.16 -9.29 0.26
N ARG A 33 -9.85 -9.32 0.57
CA ARG A 33 -8.89 -8.39 -0.04
C ARG A 33 -8.72 -8.63 -1.53
N ARG A 34 -8.68 -9.89 -1.97
CA ARG A 34 -8.60 -10.24 -3.41
C ARG A 34 -9.81 -9.77 -4.19
N GLU A 35 -11.01 -9.96 -3.66
CA GLU A 35 -12.25 -9.47 -4.27
C GLU A 35 -12.22 -7.95 -4.46
N LYS A 36 -11.80 -7.22 -3.44
CA LYS A 36 -11.70 -5.77 -3.51
C LYS A 36 -10.58 -5.30 -4.45
N ALA A 37 -9.46 -5.99 -4.49
CA ALA A 37 -8.39 -5.71 -5.44
C ALA A 37 -8.87 -5.91 -6.88
N ALA A 38 -9.61 -6.99 -7.16
CA ALA A 38 -10.20 -7.25 -8.46
C ALA A 38 -11.18 -6.14 -8.90
N MET A 39 -12.01 -5.64 -7.97
CA MET A 39 -12.90 -4.50 -8.24
C MET A 39 -12.11 -3.24 -8.62
N TYR A 40 -11.05 -2.91 -7.87
CA TYR A 40 -10.19 -1.77 -8.21
C TYR A 40 -9.52 -1.96 -9.58
N LEU A 41 -8.93 -3.13 -9.87
CA LEU A 41 -8.29 -3.41 -11.15
C LEU A 41 -9.26 -3.22 -12.32
N THR A 42 -10.51 -3.64 -12.16
CA THR A 42 -11.54 -3.49 -13.20
C THR A 42 -11.99 -2.03 -13.35
N ALA A 43 -12.36 -1.39 -12.25
CA ALA A 43 -12.96 -0.06 -12.27
C ALA A 43 -11.96 1.05 -12.63
N LEU A 44 -10.70 0.90 -12.25
CA LEU A 44 -9.67 1.92 -12.47
C LEU A 44 -8.88 1.73 -13.77
N ARG A 45 -9.10 0.64 -14.50
CA ARG A 45 -8.42 0.34 -15.78
C ARG A 45 -8.48 1.46 -16.81
N PRO A 46 -9.58 2.22 -16.96
CA PRO A 46 -9.65 3.31 -17.95
C PRO A 46 -8.85 4.56 -17.57
N LEU A 47 -8.37 4.68 -16.34
CA LEU A 47 -7.70 5.88 -15.85
C LEU A 47 -6.23 5.95 -16.30
N PRO A 48 -5.66 7.16 -16.46
CA PRO A 48 -4.25 7.36 -16.84
C PRO A 48 -3.31 7.09 -15.65
N ILE A 49 -3.38 5.88 -15.11
CA ILE A 49 -2.58 5.39 -13.98
C ILE A 49 -2.03 4.01 -14.29
N LYS A 50 -0.95 3.63 -13.61
CA LYS A 50 -0.43 2.28 -13.67
C LYS A 50 -0.97 1.49 -12.48
N LEU A 51 -1.61 0.38 -12.77
CA LEU A 51 -2.18 -0.54 -11.79
C LEU A 51 -1.21 -1.70 -11.50
N PRO A 52 -1.34 -2.37 -10.34
CA PRO A 52 -0.65 -3.62 -10.08
C PRO A 52 -0.96 -4.68 -11.14
N SER A 53 -0.02 -5.61 -11.40
CA SER A 53 -0.24 -6.69 -12.35
C SER A 53 -1.39 -7.61 -11.93
N GLU A 54 -2.27 -7.96 -12.85
CA GLU A 54 -3.36 -8.92 -12.62
C GLU A 54 -2.84 -10.33 -12.30
N GLU A 55 -1.65 -10.69 -12.75
CA GLU A 55 -1.01 -11.97 -12.44
C GLU A 55 -0.79 -12.17 -10.93
N THR A 56 -0.66 -11.07 -10.18
CA THR A 56 -0.50 -11.12 -8.72
C THR A 56 -1.83 -11.31 -7.98
N LEU A 57 -2.97 -11.24 -8.65
CA LEU A 57 -4.30 -11.28 -8.00
C LEU A 57 -4.51 -12.56 -7.20
N ALA A 58 -4.11 -13.70 -7.74
CA ALA A 58 -4.29 -15.00 -7.10
C ALA A 58 -3.27 -15.30 -5.99
N THR A 59 -2.07 -14.74 -6.05
CA THR A 59 -0.95 -15.05 -5.14
C THR A 59 -0.73 -14.02 -4.04
N SER A 60 -1.10 -12.76 -4.28
CA SER A 60 -0.96 -11.68 -3.30
C SER A 60 -2.00 -11.77 -2.18
N ALA A 61 -1.59 -11.43 -0.97
CA ALA A 61 -2.49 -11.15 0.16
C ALA A 61 -3.09 -9.73 0.13
N TRP A 62 -2.67 -8.91 -0.82
CA TRP A 62 -3.15 -7.53 -1.01
C TRP A 62 -3.14 -6.70 0.27
N HIS A 63 -2.00 -6.70 0.95
CA HIS A 63 -1.81 -5.85 2.12
C HIS A 63 -2.00 -4.38 1.77
N LEU A 64 -1.43 -3.95 0.65
CA LEU A 64 -1.55 -2.62 0.07
C LEU A 64 -2.06 -2.70 -1.36
N PHE A 65 -2.85 -1.72 -1.80
CA PHE A 65 -3.21 -1.51 -3.19
C PHE A 65 -2.59 -0.19 -3.65
N MET A 66 -1.47 -0.28 -4.35
CA MET A 66 -0.69 0.88 -4.81
C MET A 66 -0.96 1.15 -6.29
N ILE A 67 -1.17 2.41 -6.62
CA ILE A 67 -1.27 2.90 -8.00
C ILE A 67 -0.10 3.87 -8.27
N GLU A 68 0.33 3.97 -9.52
CA GLU A 68 1.29 4.97 -9.96
C GLU A 68 0.59 5.97 -10.89
N LEU A 69 0.68 7.26 -10.59
CA LEU A 69 0.15 8.32 -11.44
C LEU A 69 1.05 8.52 -12.66
N SER A 70 0.48 8.64 -13.86
CA SER A 70 1.25 8.81 -15.09
C SER A 70 1.57 10.28 -15.39
N THR A 71 0.62 11.18 -15.18
CA THR A 71 0.71 12.58 -15.62
C THR A 71 0.43 13.61 -14.52
N HIS A 72 -0.27 13.22 -13.46
CA HIS A 72 -0.71 14.13 -12.41
C HIS A 72 0.36 14.31 -11.32
N ASP A 73 0.39 15.50 -10.73
CA ASP A 73 1.21 15.74 -9.53
C ASP A 73 0.65 14.91 -8.35
N ARG A 74 1.49 14.06 -7.79
CA ARG A 74 1.10 13.15 -6.69
C ARG A 74 0.60 13.91 -5.47
N LYS A 75 1.25 15.06 -5.14
CA LYS A 75 0.85 15.82 -3.95
C LYS A 75 -0.55 16.42 -4.14
N ALA A 76 -0.83 16.99 -5.29
CA ALA A 76 -2.14 17.55 -5.59
C ALA A 76 -3.24 16.50 -5.53
N VAL A 77 -3.03 15.32 -6.15
CA VAL A 77 -3.99 14.20 -6.10
C VAL A 77 -4.16 13.68 -4.67
N PHE A 78 -3.06 13.52 -3.93
CA PHE A 78 -3.08 13.08 -2.53
C PHE A 78 -3.92 14.03 -1.67
N ASP A 79 -3.67 15.33 -1.75
CA ASP A 79 -4.37 16.35 -0.97
C ASP A 79 -5.86 16.40 -1.36
N ALA A 80 -6.19 16.30 -2.65
CA ALA A 80 -7.56 16.28 -3.14
C ALA A 80 -8.35 15.05 -2.63
N LEU A 81 -7.74 13.86 -2.62
CA LEU A 81 -8.34 12.64 -2.07
C LEU A 81 -8.56 12.78 -0.56
N ARG A 82 -7.56 13.26 0.17
CA ARG A 82 -7.65 13.48 1.62
C ARG A 82 -8.73 14.49 2.00
N SER A 83 -8.86 15.58 1.27
CA SER A 83 -9.91 16.60 1.50
C SER A 83 -11.33 16.06 1.28
N ARG A 84 -11.48 15.00 0.48
CA ARG A 84 -12.75 14.30 0.23
C ARG A 84 -12.94 13.06 1.13
N GLY A 85 -12.15 12.94 2.20
CA GLY A 85 -12.29 11.88 3.21
C GLY A 85 -11.68 10.53 2.83
N ILE A 86 -10.90 10.43 1.74
CA ILE A 86 -10.22 9.20 1.36
C ILE A 86 -8.89 9.08 2.11
N GLY A 87 -8.73 8.01 2.89
CA GLY A 87 -7.53 7.73 3.69
C GLY A 87 -6.36 7.18 2.85
N VAL A 88 -5.86 7.94 1.89
CA VAL A 88 -4.69 7.54 1.08
C VAL A 88 -3.38 7.70 1.84
N ASN A 89 -2.36 6.93 1.43
CA ASN A 89 -1.02 6.98 2.00
C ASN A 89 0.05 6.82 0.92
N VAL A 90 1.31 7.03 1.30
CA VAL A 90 2.49 6.83 0.43
C VAL A 90 3.44 5.85 1.10
N HIS A 91 3.66 4.69 0.50
CA HIS A 91 4.53 3.63 1.01
C HIS A 91 5.69 3.38 0.05
N TYR A 92 6.92 3.79 0.36
CA TYR A 92 7.43 4.68 1.43
C TYR A 92 8.49 5.60 0.84
N ILE A 93 8.99 6.59 1.60
CA ILE A 93 10.20 7.29 1.21
C ILE A 93 11.33 6.27 1.01
N PRO A 94 12.05 6.28 -0.12
CA PRO A 94 13.14 5.34 -0.37
C PRO A 94 14.18 5.36 0.76
N ILE A 95 14.63 4.19 1.17
CA ILE A 95 15.48 4.03 2.35
C ILE A 95 16.77 4.85 2.21
N HIS A 96 17.41 4.84 1.05
CA HIS A 96 18.69 5.50 0.80
C HIS A 96 18.65 7.03 0.96
N ILE A 97 17.47 7.66 0.81
CA ILE A 97 17.31 9.11 1.02
C ILE A 97 16.84 9.47 2.44
N GLN A 98 16.75 8.50 3.34
CA GLN A 98 16.51 8.77 4.76
C GLN A 98 17.81 9.31 5.41
N PRO A 99 17.72 10.26 6.38
CA PRO A 99 18.90 10.89 6.96
C PRO A 99 19.96 9.91 7.49
N TYR A 100 19.55 8.83 8.12
CA TYR A 100 20.47 7.80 8.62
C TYR A 100 21.33 7.20 7.50
N TYR A 101 20.71 6.84 6.37
CA TYR A 101 21.42 6.23 5.25
C TYR A 101 22.23 7.26 4.45
N GLN A 102 21.77 8.51 4.37
CA GLN A 102 22.58 9.61 3.80
C GLN A 102 23.88 9.81 4.59
N ASN A 103 23.85 9.69 5.91
CA ASN A 103 25.06 9.73 6.75
C ASN A 103 26.01 8.55 6.50
N LEU A 104 25.54 7.45 5.89
CA LEU A 104 26.35 6.32 5.46
C LEU A 104 26.89 6.47 4.03
N GLY A 105 26.62 7.62 3.37
CA GLY A 105 27.14 7.95 2.04
C GLY A 105 26.16 7.77 0.89
N PHE A 106 24.96 7.26 1.14
CA PHE A 106 23.92 7.18 0.09
C PHE A 106 23.36 8.57 -0.22
N GLN A 107 22.94 8.76 -1.47
CA GLN A 107 22.40 10.04 -1.91
C GLN A 107 21.26 9.86 -2.92
N LYS A 108 20.53 10.95 -3.13
CA LYS A 108 19.51 11.00 -4.18
C LYS A 108 20.15 10.76 -5.54
N GLY A 109 19.54 9.90 -6.34
CA GLY A 109 20.02 9.46 -7.65
C GLY A 109 20.65 8.06 -7.64
N ASP A 110 21.03 7.52 -6.46
CA ASP A 110 21.64 6.18 -6.37
C ASP A 110 20.69 5.06 -6.80
N PHE A 111 19.38 5.25 -6.58
CA PHE A 111 18.33 4.27 -6.90
C PHE A 111 17.17 4.90 -7.68
N PRO A 112 17.38 5.27 -8.96
CA PRO A 112 16.43 6.08 -9.73
C PRO A 112 15.06 5.43 -9.91
N TYR A 113 14.98 4.11 -10.02
CA TYR A 113 13.69 3.40 -10.11
C TYR A 113 12.87 3.49 -8.83
N SER A 114 13.49 3.36 -7.67
CA SER A 114 12.85 3.51 -6.38
C SER A 114 12.35 4.93 -6.15
N GLU A 115 13.15 5.92 -6.55
CA GLU A 115 12.79 7.34 -6.45
C GLU A 115 11.65 7.70 -7.41
N ALA A 116 11.68 7.19 -8.64
CA ALA A 116 10.61 7.39 -9.61
C ALA A 116 9.29 6.76 -9.12
N PHE A 117 9.32 5.54 -8.61
CA PHE A 117 8.16 4.91 -8.00
C PHE A 117 7.59 5.77 -6.86
N TYR A 118 8.42 6.16 -5.90
CA TYR A 118 8.01 6.99 -4.77
C TYR A 118 7.37 8.31 -5.21
N LYS A 119 7.89 8.92 -6.26
CA LYS A 119 7.39 10.19 -6.81
C LYS A 119 5.94 10.08 -7.29
N HIS A 120 5.51 8.91 -7.77
CA HIS A 120 4.23 8.72 -8.44
C HIS A 120 3.24 7.84 -7.68
N ALA A 121 3.71 7.07 -6.68
CA ALA A 121 2.90 6.10 -5.98
C ALA A 121 1.92 6.70 -4.98
N ILE A 122 0.67 6.22 -5.00
CA ILE A 122 -0.36 6.44 -3.98
C ILE A 122 -0.93 5.09 -3.60
N THR A 123 -1.14 4.86 -2.31
CA THR A 123 -1.82 3.67 -1.80
C THR A 123 -3.27 4.00 -1.50
N LEU A 124 -4.19 3.27 -2.13
CA LEU A 124 -5.63 3.36 -1.90
C LEU A 124 -6.04 2.51 -0.69
N PRO A 125 -7.12 2.89 0.01
CA PRO A 125 -7.67 2.08 1.10
C PRO A 125 -8.07 0.68 0.62
N LEU A 126 -7.59 -0.35 1.32
CA LEU A 126 -7.99 -1.72 1.09
C LEU A 126 -7.90 -2.53 2.40
N PHE A 127 -9.04 -2.97 2.93
CA PHE A 127 -9.11 -3.77 4.15
C PHE A 127 -10.27 -4.78 4.08
N PRO A 128 -10.21 -5.92 4.81
CA PRO A 128 -11.17 -7.01 4.64
C PRO A 128 -12.63 -6.62 4.87
N THR A 129 -12.88 -5.73 5.82
CA THR A 129 -14.25 -5.30 6.20
C THR A 129 -14.75 -4.07 5.44
N MET A 130 -14.01 -3.60 4.45
CA MET A 130 -14.42 -2.48 3.59
C MET A 130 -15.72 -2.82 2.87
N THR A 131 -16.74 -1.96 2.98
CA THR A 131 -18.02 -2.15 2.30
C THR A 131 -17.95 -1.79 0.82
N ALA A 132 -18.92 -2.29 0.03
CA ALA A 132 -19.01 -1.93 -1.39
C ALA A 132 -19.21 -0.42 -1.60
N SER A 133 -20.01 0.23 -0.75
CA SER A 133 -20.23 1.69 -0.83
C SER A 133 -18.97 2.49 -0.50
N GLN A 134 -18.20 2.06 0.48
CA GLN A 134 -16.91 2.69 0.79
C GLN A 134 -15.93 2.56 -0.37
N GLN A 135 -15.85 1.38 -0.98
CA GLN A 135 -14.98 1.15 -2.13
C GLN A 135 -15.43 1.97 -3.35
N GLN A 136 -16.73 2.02 -3.62
CA GLN A 136 -17.28 2.82 -4.72
C GLN A 136 -16.98 4.31 -4.51
N HIS A 137 -17.10 4.83 -3.28
CA HIS A 137 -16.74 6.20 -2.97
C HIS A 137 -15.26 6.50 -3.28
N VAL A 138 -14.34 5.58 -2.99
CA VAL A 138 -12.91 5.73 -3.36
C VAL A 138 -12.75 5.79 -4.88
N ILE A 139 -13.43 4.89 -5.61
CA ILE A 139 -13.37 4.81 -7.08
C ILE A 139 -13.87 6.11 -7.70
N ASP A 140 -15.09 6.53 -7.34
CA ASP A 140 -15.73 7.73 -7.90
C ASP A 140 -14.90 8.99 -7.60
N THR A 141 -14.41 9.10 -6.36
CA THR A 141 -13.57 10.24 -5.97
C THR A 141 -12.25 10.27 -6.74
N LEU A 142 -11.61 9.12 -6.98
CA LEU A 142 -10.37 9.06 -7.75
C LEU A 142 -10.62 9.43 -9.23
N ILE A 143 -11.73 8.95 -9.81
CA ILE A 143 -12.12 9.31 -11.18
C ILE A 143 -12.29 10.83 -11.30
N ASP A 144 -13.05 11.45 -10.38
CA ASP A 144 -13.26 12.91 -10.38
C ASP A 144 -11.99 13.73 -10.23
N VAL A 145 -11.01 13.21 -9.47
CA VAL A 145 -9.74 13.93 -9.21
C VAL A 145 -8.78 13.82 -10.39
N LEU A 146 -8.90 12.78 -11.22
CA LEU A 146 -8.03 12.53 -12.37
C LEU A 146 -8.64 12.96 -13.72
N GLN A 147 -9.83 13.50 -13.75
CA GLN A 147 -10.47 14.13 -14.91
C GLN A 147 -10.15 15.61 -14.98
#